data_f66a221b8460752ecdb19426041873cd
#
_entry.id   f66a221b8460752ecdb19426041873cd
#
_cell.length_a   1.000
_cell.length_b   1.000
_cell.length_c   1.000
_cell.angle_alpha   90.00
_cell.angle_beta   90.00
_cell.angle_gamma   90.00
#
_symmetry.space_group_name_H-M   'P 1'
#
loop_
_entity.id
_entity.type
_entity.pdbx_description
1 polymer ?
#
loop_
_entity_poly.entity_id
_entity_poly.type
_entity_poly.pdbx_seq_one_letter_code
_entity_poly.pdbx_strand_id
1 'polypeptide(L)'
;MDYLINQGENNAVIGSYISRSKVRYGIDRENPFCNEPLKYALKIDLVQKYDFKDVFVEGAIKILSEGIVQSRKQELLNKGSQTAGNVFDQMGPHTNKIQDIIRMEIEDYRLRFKESREGLITSWPAKYRLNGWIVKMKNGGAIKPHMHDEGWISGSVYINVPPKLKEDSGNLVVCLESETRKTDEGEYSKSIDVVTGSLCLFPSSLLHYTIPFNADEDRIVMAFDVVPE
;
A
#
# COMPACT_ATOMS: atom_id res chain seq x y z
N MET A 1 11.83 17.87 14.50
CA MET A 1 12.21 17.29 13.19
C MET A 1 13.72 17.31 13.02
N ASP A 2 14.38 18.47 12.99
CA ASP A 2 15.84 18.58 12.75
C ASP A 2 16.69 17.76 13.73
N TYR A 3 16.29 17.71 14.98
CA TYR A 3 16.96 16.88 15.97
C TYR A 3 16.99 15.40 15.58
N LEU A 4 15.85 14.85 15.14
CA LEU A 4 15.74 13.44 14.71
C LEU A 4 16.58 13.17 13.47
N ILE A 5 16.51 14.05 12.47
CA ILE A 5 17.31 13.94 11.24
C ILE A 5 18.80 13.97 11.56
N ASN A 6 19.22 14.88 12.45
CA ASN A 6 20.62 14.99 12.88
C ASN A 6 21.10 13.78 13.71
N GLN A 7 20.18 12.99 14.28
CA GLN A 7 20.49 11.70 14.89
C GLN A 7 20.55 10.53 13.89
N GLY A 8 20.35 10.82 12.60
CA GLY A 8 20.37 9.81 11.53
C GLY A 8 19.04 9.08 11.35
N GLU A 9 17.96 9.57 11.95
CA GLU A 9 16.64 8.99 11.78
C GLU A 9 16.16 9.13 10.32
N ASN A 10 15.85 8.00 9.71
CA ASN A 10 15.39 7.90 8.35
C ASN A 10 14.25 6.87 8.28
N ASN A 11 13.01 7.34 8.21
CA ASN A 11 11.82 6.48 8.17
C ASN A 11 10.64 7.16 7.46
N ALA A 12 9.58 6.39 7.22
CA ALA A 12 8.40 6.86 6.51
C ALA A 12 7.68 8.03 7.21
N VAL A 13 7.68 8.08 8.55
CA VAL A 13 7.02 9.15 9.33
C VAL A 13 7.71 10.48 9.07
N ILE A 14 9.04 10.52 9.18
CA ILE A 14 9.84 11.73 8.90
C ILE A 14 9.63 12.15 7.45
N GLY A 15 9.70 11.20 6.51
CA GLY A 15 9.48 11.44 5.10
C GLY A 15 8.12 12.06 4.81
N SER A 16 7.06 11.53 5.43
CA SER A 16 5.69 12.03 5.28
C SER A 16 5.56 13.47 5.81
N TYR A 17 6.05 13.74 7.02
CA TYR A 17 5.95 15.09 7.60
C TYR A 17 6.69 16.14 6.78
N ILE A 18 7.85 15.82 6.21
CA ILE A 18 8.59 16.74 5.35
C ILE A 18 7.80 17.03 4.07
N SER A 19 7.31 15.98 3.39
CA SER A 19 6.51 16.13 2.17
C SER A 19 5.25 16.96 2.42
N ARG A 20 4.54 16.70 3.51
CA ARG A 20 3.34 17.47 3.91
C ARG A 20 3.66 18.92 4.24
N SER A 21 4.79 19.19 4.92
CA SER A 21 5.24 20.57 5.22
C SER A 21 5.51 21.35 3.94
N LYS A 22 6.09 20.70 2.93
CA LYS A 22 6.31 21.31 1.62
C LYS A 22 4.99 21.70 0.96
N VAL A 23 4.01 20.79 0.92
CA VAL A 23 2.70 21.02 0.27
C VAL A 23 1.88 22.06 1.03
N ARG A 24 1.82 21.99 2.37
CA ARG A 24 0.98 22.88 3.19
C ARG A 24 1.54 24.27 3.37
N TYR A 25 2.85 24.38 3.55
CA TYR A 25 3.49 25.60 4.04
C TYR A 25 4.59 26.11 3.11
N GLY A 26 4.87 25.43 1.98
CA GLY A 26 5.95 25.80 1.07
C GLY A 26 7.35 25.63 1.69
N ILE A 27 7.47 24.86 2.76
CA ILE A 27 8.75 24.61 3.44
C ILE A 27 9.50 23.54 2.66
N ASP A 28 10.45 23.98 1.82
CA ASP A 28 11.30 23.08 1.04
C ASP A 28 12.55 22.71 1.86
N ARG A 29 12.74 21.40 2.06
CA ARG A 29 13.90 20.84 2.75
C ARG A 29 14.19 19.45 2.22
N GLU A 30 15.42 19.03 2.36
CA GLU A 30 15.85 17.68 2.03
C GLU A 30 15.10 16.65 2.85
N ASN A 31 14.59 15.62 2.18
CA ASN A 31 13.87 14.52 2.79
C ASN A 31 14.79 13.29 2.84
N PRO A 32 15.31 12.91 4.02
CA PRO A 32 16.27 11.81 4.12
C PRO A 32 15.66 10.45 3.72
N PHE A 33 14.33 10.32 3.79
CA PHE A 33 13.66 9.10 3.37
C PHE A 33 13.45 9.06 1.85
N CYS A 34 12.72 10.03 1.30
CA CYS A 34 12.46 10.10 -0.14
C CYS A 34 11.96 11.50 -0.54
N ASN A 35 12.70 12.21 -1.41
CA ASN A 35 12.31 13.54 -1.88
C ASN A 35 11.15 13.50 -2.86
N GLU A 36 11.08 12.46 -3.71
CA GLU A 36 10.08 12.33 -4.77
C GLU A 36 9.30 11.00 -4.66
N PRO A 37 8.57 10.75 -3.55
CA PRO A 37 8.00 9.43 -3.26
C PRO A 37 6.95 8.97 -4.28
N LEU A 38 6.28 9.86 -4.99
CA LEU A 38 5.32 9.50 -6.05
C LEU A 38 5.95 8.78 -7.24
N LYS A 39 7.25 9.00 -7.51
CA LYS A 39 8.01 8.29 -8.55
C LYS A 39 8.18 6.81 -8.24
N TYR A 40 8.13 6.45 -6.97
CA TYR A 40 8.31 5.10 -6.46
C TYR A 40 6.98 4.34 -6.29
N ALA A 41 5.85 4.94 -6.66
CA ALA A 41 4.57 4.26 -6.68
C ALA A 41 4.40 3.49 -8.00
N LEU A 42 4.41 2.15 -7.91
CA LEU A 42 4.30 1.23 -9.04
C LEU A 42 3.01 0.43 -9.00
N LYS A 43 2.52 0.08 -10.20
CA LYS A 43 1.51 -0.97 -10.42
C LYS A 43 2.13 -2.10 -11.23
N ILE A 44 1.91 -3.32 -10.80
CA ILE A 44 2.41 -4.56 -11.38
C ILE A 44 1.19 -5.43 -11.72
N ASP A 45 1.20 -6.12 -12.84
CA ASP A 45 0.18 -7.08 -13.24
C ASP A 45 0.63 -8.49 -12.84
N LEU A 46 0.03 -9.03 -11.78
CA LEU A 46 0.34 -10.37 -11.29
C LEU A 46 -0.28 -11.48 -12.15
N VAL A 47 -1.36 -11.19 -12.88
CA VAL A 47 -2.02 -12.19 -13.74
C VAL A 47 -1.11 -12.63 -14.88
N GLN A 48 -0.28 -11.72 -15.39
CA GLN A 48 0.67 -12.06 -16.44
C GLN A 48 1.90 -12.83 -15.93
N LYS A 49 2.19 -12.76 -14.62
CA LYS A 49 3.42 -13.35 -14.03
C LYS A 49 3.16 -14.67 -13.32
N TYR A 50 1.94 -14.87 -12.78
CA TYR A 50 1.64 -15.98 -11.87
C TYR A 50 0.26 -16.58 -12.16
N ASP A 51 0.00 -17.80 -11.68
CA ASP A 51 -1.36 -18.33 -11.56
C ASP A 51 -2.10 -17.60 -10.44
N PHE A 52 -2.58 -16.40 -10.79
CA PHE A 52 -3.20 -15.48 -9.85
C PHE A 52 -4.42 -16.07 -9.15
N LYS A 53 -5.22 -16.85 -9.88
CA LYS A 53 -6.43 -17.46 -9.34
C LYS A 53 -6.09 -18.47 -8.25
N ASP A 54 -5.23 -19.43 -8.55
CA ASP A 54 -4.85 -20.49 -7.60
C ASP A 54 -4.13 -19.90 -6.36
N VAL A 55 -3.23 -18.93 -6.57
CA VAL A 55 -2.42 -18.41 -5.48
C VAL A 55 -3.19 -17.41 -4.62
N PHE A 56 -3.71 -16.35 -5.25
CA PHE A 56 -4.23 -15.20 -4.50
C PHE A 56 -5.72 -15.30 -4.24
N VAL A 57 -6.53 -15.73 -5.22
CA VAL A 57 -7.99 -15.80 -5.04
C VAL A 57 -8.34 -16.96 -4.11
N GLU A 58 -7.88 -18.18 -4.41
CA GLU A 58 -8.15 -19.36 -3.58
C GLU A 58 -7.48 -19.21 -2.20
N GLY A 59 -6.27 -18.64 -2.14
CA GLY A 59 -5.58 -18.36 -0.87
C GLY A 59 -6.35 -17.39 0.01
N ALA A 60 -6.85 -16.28 -0.54
CA ALA A 60 -7.66 -15.31 0.20
C ALA A 60 -8.99 -15.92 0.68
N ILE A 61 -9.66 -16.70 -0.17
CA ILE A 61 -10.90 -17.40 0.21
C ILE A 61 -10.64 -18.32 1.41
N LYS A 62 -9.57 -19.09 1.39
CA LYS A 62 -9.21 -19.99 2.52
C LYS A 62 -8.93 -19.21 3.79
N ILE A 63 -8.08 -18.18 3.73
CA ILE A 63 -7.80 -17.32 4.89
C ILE A 63 -9.09 -16.76 5.51
N LEU A 64 -10.03 -16.32 4.67
CA LEU A 64 -11.30 -15.76 5.14
C LEU A 64 -12.29 -16.82 5.65
N SER A 65 -12.29 -18.04 5.10
CA SER A 65 -13.25 -19.12 5.41
C SER A 65 -12.85 -19.94 6.62
N GLU A 66 -11.57 -20.09 6.90
CA GLU A 66 -11.09 -20.92 8.02
C GLU A 66 -11.37 -20.30 9.39
N GLY A 67 -11.94 -19.09 9.43
CA GLY A 67 -12.36 -18.43 10.68
C GLY A 67 -11.24 -18.12 11.67
N ILE A 68 -10.00 -18.37 11.25
CA ILE A 68 -8.79 -18.21 12.07
C ILE A 68 -8.53 -16.73 12.31
N VAL A 69 -8.97 -15.86 11.37
CA VAL A 69 -8.77 -14.41 11.46
C VAL A 69 -10.10 -13.73 11.76
N GLN A 70 -10.21 -13.17 12.95
CA GLN A 70 -11.36 -12.35 13.30
C GLN A 70 -11.40 -11.10 12.43
N SER A 71 -12.60 -10.71 12.00
CA SER A 71 -12.83 -9.44 11.34
C SER A 71 -12.95 -8.32 12.38
N ARG A 72 -12.31 -7.18 12.13
CA ARG A 72 -12.46 -5.97 12.95
C ARG A 72 -12.99 -4.80 12.13
N LYS A 73 -13.73 -3.92 12.78
CA LYS A 73 -14.01 -2.59 12.23
C LYS A 73 -12.75 -1.73 12.34
N GLN A 74 -12.48 -0.96 11.27
CA GLN A 74 -11.40 0.00 11.23
C GLN A 74 -12.03 1.38 10.96
N GLU A 75 -11.70 2.38 11.78
CA GLU A 75 -12.37 3.70 11.77
C GLU A 75 -12.23 4.46 10.44
N LEU A 76 -11.13 4.23 9.72
CA LEU A 76 -10.88 4.84 8.42
C LEU A 76 -11.60 4.14 7.28
N LEU A 77 -12.09 2.90 7.51
CA LEU A 77 -12.75 2.06 6.53
C LEU A 77 -14.27 2.27 6.56
N ASN A 78 -14.81 2.80 5.49
CA ASN A 78 -16.25 2.96 5.30
C ASN A 78 -16.83 1.75 4.56
N LYS A 79 -17.97 1.23 5.03
CA LYS A 79 -18.70 0.09 4.45
C LYS A 79 -17.82 -1.13 4.16
N GLY A 80 -16.96 -1.47 5.10
CA GLY A 80 -16.08 -2.61 4.99
C GLY A 80 -15.64 -3.16 6.33
N SER A 81 -14.85 -4.21 6.26
CA SER A 81 -14.16 -4.84 7.39
C SER A 81 -12.76 -5.26 6.96
N GLN A 82 -11.89 -5.45 7.93
CA GLN A 82 -10.58 -6.04 7.70
C GLN A 82 -10.32 -7.17 8.69
N THR A 83 -9.40 -8.07 8.35
CA THR A 83 -8.91 -9.09 9.26
C THR A 83 -8.14 -8.45 10.41
N ALA A 84 -8.16 -9.10 11.58
CA ALA A 84 -7.38 -8.72 12.75
C ALA A 84 -6.06 -9.51 12.78
N GLY A 85 -4.98 -8.86 13.22
CA GLY A 85 -3.65 -9.47 13.26
C GLY A 85 -2.99 -9.56 11.88
N ASN A 86 -1.84 -10.21 11.86
CA ASN A 86 -1.07 -10.40 10.64
C ASN A 86 -1.44 -11.73 9.97
N VAL A 87 -1.99 -11.67 8.76
CA VAL A 87 -2.37 -12.89 8.02
C VAL A 87 -1.17 -13.76 7.66
N PHE A 88 0.03 -13.21 7.61
CA PHE A 88 1.24 -13.94 7.30
C PHE A 88 1.83 -14.72 8.48
N ASP A 89 1.36 -14.49 9.70
CA ASP A 89 1.73 -15.31 10.86
C ASP A 89 1.00 -16.67 10.87
N GLN A 90 0.00 -16.81 9.99
CA GLN A 90 -0.70 -18.08 9.81
C GLN A 90 0.13 -18.99 8.91
N MET A 91 0.63 -20.06 9.50
CA MET A 91 1.40 -21.05 8.76
C MET A 91 0.48 -21.92 7.90
N GLY A 92 0.72 -21.90 6.59
CA GLY A 92 -0.01 -22.74 5.64
C GLY A 92 0.56 -22.62 4.22
N PRO A 93 0.35 -23.64 3.37
CA PRO A 93 0.94 -23.66 2.02
C PRO A 93 0.48 -22.47 1.16
N HIS A 94 -0.75 -22.02 1.31
CA HIS A 94 -1.28 -20.87 0.56
C HIS A 94 -0.67 -19.54 1.04
N THR A 95 -0.59 -19.34 2.36
CA THR A 95 0.00 -18.13 2.94
C THR A 95 1.48 -18.02 2.59
N ASN A 96 2.22 -19.15 2.67
CA ASN A 96 3.63 -19.18 2.31
C ASN A 96 3.84 -18.83 0.83
N LYS A 97 3.05 -19.41 -0.09
CA LYS A 97 3.15 -19.14 -1.53
C LYS A 97 2.87 -17.69 -1.86
N ILE A 98 1.86 -17.08 -1.19
CA ILE A 98 1.57 -15.64 -1.32
C ILE A 98 2.74 -14.80 -0.83
N GLN A 99 3.28 -15.12 0.36
CA GLN A 99 4.43 -14.40 0.91
C GLN A 99 5.66 -14.48 0.01
N ASP A 100 5.97 -15.65 -0.54
CA ASP A 100 7.13 -15.86 -1.41
C ASP A 100 7.02 -14.96 -2.66
N ILE A 101 5.83 -14.91 -3.28
CA ILE A 101 5.59 -14.06 -4.45
C ILE A 101 5.70 -12.57 -4.07
N ILE A 102 5.10 -12.16 -2.96
CA ILE A 102 5.20 -10.78 -2.50
C ILE A 102 6.66 -10.39 -2.25
N ARG A 103 7.47 -11.28 -1.64
CA ARG A 103 8.90 -11.04 -1.42
C ARG A 103 9.67 -10.92 -2.74
N MET A 104 9.38 -11.76 -3.73
CA MET A 104 9.98 -11.62 -5.07
C MET A 104 9.65 -10.29 -5.72
N GLU A 105 8.40 -9.83 -5.67
CA GLU A 105 8.00 -8.54 -6.24
C GLU A 105 8.62 -7.35 -5.49
N ILE A 106 8.85 -7.47 -4.17
CA ILE A 106 9.56 -6.47 -3.37
C ILE A 106 11.04 -6.39 -3.80
N GLU A 107 11.71 -7.53 -4.03
CA GLU A 107 13.08 -7.53 -4.53
C GLU A 107 13.18 -7.00 -5.95
N ASP A 108 12.23 -7.34 -6.83
CA ASP A 108 12.14 -6.76 -8.18
C ASP A 108 11.95 -5.23 -8.12
N TYR A 109 11.11 -4.75 -7.20
CA TYR A 109 10.94 -3.33 -6.92
C TYR A 109 12.27 -2.68 -6.50
N ARG A 110 12.98 -3.26 -5.53
CA ARG A 110 14.27 -2.77 -5.06
C ARG A 110 15.31 -2.73 -6.18
N LEU A 111 15.39 -3.79 -6.98
CA LEU A 111 16.30 -3.88 -8.13
C LEU A 111 15.99 -2.86 -9.22
N ARG A 112 14.70 -2.58 -9.46
CA ARG A 112 14.27 -1.56 -10.43
C ARG A 112 14.81 -0.18 -10.08
N PHE A 113 14.89 0.14 -8.80
CA PHE A 113 15.34 1.44 -8.31
C PHE A 113 16.78 1.43 -7.75
N LYS A 114 17.57 0.39 -8.01
CA LYS A 114 18.91 0.20 -7.43
C LYS A 114 19.89 1.37 -7.66
N GLU A 115 19.69 2.16 -8.71
CA GLU A 115 20.54 3.32 -9.02
C GLU A 115 20.06 4.61 -8.32
N SER A 116 18.97 4.53 -7.58
CA SER A 116 18.45 5.66 -6.82
C SER A 116 19.35 6.01 -5.64
N ARG A 117 19.46 7.32 -5.37
CA ARG A 117 20.17 7.86 -4.20
C ARG A 117 19.23 8.21 -3.04
N GLU A 118 17.94 8.00 -3.20
CA GLU A 118 16.97 8.24 -2.12
C GLU A 118 17.19 7.29 -0.96
N GLY A 119 17.01 7.77 0.26
CA GLY A 119 17.14 6.96 1.47
C GLY A 119 16.23 5.74 1.49
N LEU A 120 15.06 5.84 0.86
CA LEU A 120 14.16 4.72 0.60
C LEU A 120 14.88 3.48 0.04
N ILE A 121 15.86 3.67 -0.83
CA ILE A 121 16.62 2.61 -1.50
C ILE A 121 17.99 2.41 -0.87
N THR A 122 18.72 3.48 -0.58
CA THR A 122 20.10 3.40 -0.06
C THR A 122 20.15 2.90 1.39
N SER A 123 19.09 3.15 2.16
CA SER A 123 18.93 2.69 3.54
C SER A 123 17.92 1.52 3.66
N TRP A 124 17.79 0.71 2.59
CA TRP A 124 16.87 -0.43 2.60
C TRP A 124 17.13 -1.34 3.80
N PRO A 125 16.09 -1.74 4.57
CA PRO A 125 16.28 -2.55 5.76
C PRO A 125 16.92 -3.90 5.45
N ALA A 126 18.00 -4.24 6.19
CA ALA A 126 18.72 -5.49 6.01
C ALA A 126 17.86 -6.72 6.36
N LYS A 127 16.91 -6.53 7.29
CA LYS A 127 15.90 -7.51 7.66
C LYS A 127 14.55 -6.83 7.75
N TYR A 128 13.51 -7.54 7.33
CA TYR A 128 12.13 -7.08 7.44
C TYR A 128 11.15 -8.25 7.57
N ARG A 129 10.05 -7.99 8.23
CA ARG A 129 8.87 -8.86 8.22
C ARG A 129 7.79 -8.27 7.33
N LEU A 130 6.90 -9.13 6.83
CA LEU A 130 5.66 -8.71 6.20
C LEU A 130 4.56 -8.67 7.24
N ASN A 131 3.85 -7.56 7.30
CA ASN A 131 2.65 -7.42 8.10
C ASN A 131 1.46 -7.20 7.17
N GLY A 132 0.53 -8.15 7.09
CA GLY A 132 -0.55 -8.14 6.10
C GLY A 132 -1.92 -8.39 6.69
N TRP A 133 -2.95 -7.87 5.98
CA TRP A 133 -4.35 -8.05 6.32
C TRP A 133 -5.22 -8.03 5.06
N ILE A 134 -6.40 -8.64 5.13
CA ILE A 134 -7.37 -8.62 4.04
C ILE A 134 -8.46 -7.60 4.36
N VAL A 135 -8.70 -6.69 3.41
CA VAL A 135 -9.78 -5.69 3.46
C VAL A 135 -10.88 -6.11 2.51
N LYS A 136 -12.10 -6.17 3.03
CA LYS A 136 -13.32 -6.44 2.27
C LYS A 136 -14.24 -5.22 2.33
N MET A 137 -14.60 -4.68 1.18
CA MET A 137 -15.48 -3.50 1.06
C MET A 137 -16.72 -3.85 0.25
N LYS A 138 -17.85 -3.30 0.68
CA LYS A 138 -19.15 -3.35 -0.02
C LYS A 138 -19.36 -2.12 -0.89
N ASN A 139 -20.46 -2.11 -1.63
CA ASN A 139 -20.91 -0.97 -2.44
C ASN A 139 -20.79 0.37 -1.69
N GLY A 140 -20.15 1.35 -2.31
CA GLY A 140 -19.82 2.65 -1.72
C GLY A 140 -18.69 2.59 -0.69
N GLY A 141 -17.97 1.46 -0.61
CA GLY A 141 -16.83 1.29 0.28
C GLY A 141 -15.66 2.20 -0.12
N ALA A 142 -14.98 2.70 0.89
CA ALA A 142 -13.80 3.55 0.74
C ALA A 142 -12.94 3.45 2.00
N ILE A 143 -11.66 3.77 1.87
CA ILE A 143 -10.77 4.01 3.00
C ILE A 143 -10.29 5.46 2.94
N LYS A 144 -10.30 6.15 4.09
CA LYS A 144 -9.88 7.54 4.19
C LYS A 144 -8.36 7.68 4.03
N PRO A 145 -7.86 8.87 3.65
CA PRO A 145 -6.43 9.14 3.57
C PRO A 145 -5.70 8.81 4.87
N HIS A 146 -4.67 7.98 4.79
CA HIS A 146 -3.82 7.57 5.89
C HIS A 146 -2.47 7.09 5.39
N MET A 147 -1.51 6.93 6.28
CA MET A 147 -0.22 6.30 6.02
C MET A 147 0.02 5.17 7.04
N HIS A 148 1.04 4.38 6.81
CA HIS A 148 1.48 3.33 7.74
C HIS A 148 2.84 3.73 8.34
N ASP A 149 2.85 4.06 9.62
CA ASP A 149 3.99 4.64 10.33
C ASP A 149 5.14 3.65 10.58
N GLU A 150 4.86 2.36 10.69
CA GLU A 150 5.87 1.31 10.87
C GLU A 150 6.43 0.78 9.53
N GLY A 151 5.75 1.05 8.41
CA GLY A 151 6.10 0.52 7.10
C GLY A 151 7.28 1.25 6.45
N TRP A 152 8.08 0.52 5.69
CA TRP A 152 9.06 1.03 4.74
C TRP A 152 8.44 1.19 3.35
N ILE A 153 7.84 0.11 2.88
CA ILE A 153 7.01 0.03 1.68
C ILE A 153 5.64 -0.50 2.08
N SER A 154 4.59 0.12 1.58
CA SER A 154 3.22 -0.39 1.63
C SER A 154 2.85 -1.04 0.32
N GLY A 155 2.08 -2.11 0.38
CA GLY A 155 1.63 -2.84 -0.79
C GLY A 155 0.16 -3.25 -0.71
N SER A 156 -0.45 -3.43 -1.88
CA SER A 156 -1.84 -3.89 -2.00
C SER A 156 -2.00 -4.82 -3.20
N VAL A 157 -2.39 -6.07 -2.94
CA VAL A 157 -2.79 -7.02 -3.97
C VAL A 157 -4.31 -6.97 -4.11
N TYR A 158 -4.80 -6.69 -5.31
CA TYR A 158 -6.22 -6.57 -5.62
C TYR A 158 -6.80 -7.92 -6.02
N ILE A 159 -7.39 -8.63 -5.05
CA ILE A 159 -7.92 -10.00 -5.19
C ILE A 159 -9.19 -10.01 -6.03
N ASN A 160 -10.13 -9.09 -5.73
CA ASN A 160 -11.34 -8.86 -6.49
C ASN A 160 -11.63 -7.36 -6.57
N VAL A 161 -11.66 -6.83 -7.77
CA VAL A 161 -12.08 -5.46 -8.07
C VAL A 161 -13.29 -5.55 -8.98
N PRO A 162 -14.48 -5.15 -8.50
CA PRO A 162 -15.68 -5.13 -9.32
C PRO A 162 -15.54 -4.24 -10.57
N PRO A 163 -16.29 -4.50 -11.64
CA PRO A 163 -16.32 -3.66 -12.83
C PRO A 163 -16.60 -2.19 -12.47
N LYS A 164 -15.86 -1.28 -13.08
CA LYS A 164 -15.99 0.16 -12.81
C LYS A 164 -17.16 0.76 -13.59
N LEU A 165 -18.04 1.49 -12.90
CA LEU A 165 -19.11 2.27 -13.51
C LEU A 165 -18.64 3.68 -13.93
N LYS A 166 -17.55 4.17 -13.33
CA LYS A 166 -16.87 5.43 -13.65
C LYS A 166 -15.37 5.18 -13.72
N GLU A 167 -14.66 5.94 -14.52
CA GLU A 167 -13.25 5.76 -14.83
C GLU A 167 -12.36 5.66 -13.58
N ASP A 168 -12.57 6.51 -12.58
CA ASP A 168 -11.78 6.59 -11.35
C ASP A 168 -12.34 5.77 -10.18
N SER A 169 -13.51 5.15 -10.37
CA SER A 169 -14.22 4.39 -9.33
C SER A 169 -13.34 3.25 -8.79
N GLY A 170 -13.13 3.24 -7.48
CA GLY A 170 -12.31 2.23 -6.81
C GLY A 170 -10.81 2.37 -7.04
N ASN A 171 -10.31 3.44 -7.68
CA ASN A 171 -8.87 3.64 -7.83
C ASN A 171 -8.18 3.82 -6.47
N LEU A 172 -6.92 3.40 -6.43
CA LEU A 172 -6.00 3.77 -5.36
C LEU A 172 -5.43 5.15 -5.67
N VAL A 173 -5.50 6.06 -4.71
CA VAL A 173 -4.79 7.34 -4.80
C VAL A 173 -3.68 7.33 -3.75
N VAL A 174 -2.46 7.65 -4.18
CA VAL A 174 -1.31 7.93 -3.31
C VAL A 174 -0.99 9.42 -3.40
N CYS A 175 -0.72 10.07 -2.28
CA CYS A 175 -0.52 11.52 -2.27
C CYS A 175 0.44 11.98 -1.15
N LEU A 176 1.01 13.16 -1.35
CA LEU A 176 1.88 13.79 -0.35
C LEU A 176 1.06 14.40 0.79
N GLU A 177 -0.14 14.89 0.47
CA GLU A 177 -1.06 15.52 1.44
C GLU A 177 -2.52 15.27 1.01
N SER A 178 -3.40 15.02 2.00
CA SER A 178 -4.80 14.66 1.75
C SER A 178 -5.70 15.84 1.37
N GLU A 179 -5.27 17.05 1.66
CA GLU A 179 -6.03 18.28 1.37
C GLU A 179 -5.64 18.93 0.03
N THR A 180 -4.88 18.23 -0.83
CA THR A 180 -4.54 18.72 -2.16
C THR A 180 -5.78 18.94 -2.99
N ARG A 181 -5.86 20.08 -3.66
CA ARG A 181 -6.96 20.42 -4.57
C ARG A 181 -6.90 19.49 -5.79
N LYS A 182 -8.05 19.18 -6.40
CA LYS A 182 -8.10 18.38 -7.66
C LYS A 182 -7.22 18.95 -8.79
N THR A 183 -6.87 20.22 -8.73
CA THR A 183 -5.99 20.91 -9.69
C THR A 183 -4.52 20.49 -9.56
N ASP A 184 -4.14 19.82 -8.47
CA ASP A 184 -2.75 19.44 -8.16
C ASP A 184 -2.49 17.95 -8.49
N GLU A 185 -3.38 17.31 -9.26
CA GLU A 185 -3.23 15.95 -9.73
C GLU A 185 -1.99 15.86 -10.65
N GLY A 186 -1.06 14.98 -10.27
CA GLY A 186 0.23 14.82 -10.96
C GLY A 186 1.42 15.49 -10.23
N GLU A 187 1.23 16.57 -9.50
CA GLU A 187 2.28 17.21 -8.72
C GLU A 187 2.36 16.62 -7.29
N TYR A 188 1.19 16.49 -6.62
CA TYR A 188 1.12 16.06 -5.21
C TYR A 188 0.33 14.77 -4.99
N SER A 189 -0.25 14.21 -6.05
CA SER A 189 -0.99 12.96 -5.98
C SER A 189 -0.88 12.16 -7.28
N LYS A 190 -1.11 10.84 -7.17
CA LYS A 190 -1.15 9.91 -8.30
C LYS A 190 -2.33 8.98 -8.11
N SER A 191 -3.28 9.03 -9.05
CA SER A 191 -4.36 8.05 -9.15
C SER A 191 -3.86 6.81 -9.90
N ILE A 192 -4.06 5.64 -9.32
CA ILE A 192 -3.64 4.36 -9.89
C ILE A 192 -4.90 3.58 -10.23
N ASP A 193 -5.09 3.36 -11.52
CA ASP A 193 -6.15 2.51 -12.03
C ASP A 193 -5.88 1.04 -11.69
N VAL A 194 -6.61 0.49 -10.71
CA VAL A 194 -6.45 -0.88 -10.24
C VAL A 194 -7.55 -1.77 -10.74
N VAL A 195 -7.18 -3.00 -11.07
CA VAL A 195 -8.05 -4.10 -11.50
C VAL A 195 -7.70 -5.36 -10.73
N THR A 196 -8.54 -6.37 -10.79
CA THR A 196 -8.22 -7.71 -10.26
C THR A 196 -6.87 -8.18 -10.81
N GLY A 197 -5.97 -8.61 -9.94
CA GLY A 197 -4.61 -9.01 -10.28
C GLY A 197 -3.55 -7.90 -10.22
N SER A 198 -3.95 -6.64 -9.97
CA SER A 198 -2.97 -5.57 -9.72
C SER A 198 -2.25 -5.79 -8.39
N LEU A 199 -0.95 -5.55 -8.36
CA LEU A 199 -0.17 -5.27 -7.15
C LEU A 199 0.31 -3.83 -7.22
N CYS A 200 0.02 -3.05 -6.21
CA CYS A 200 0.60 -1.71 -6.05
C CYS A 200 1.65 -1.74 -4.93
N LEU A 201 2.81 -1.14 -5.18
CA LEU A 201 3.89 -0.93 -4.21
C LEU A 201 4.22 0.57 -4.18
N PHE A 202 4.33 1.14 -2.99
CA PHE A 202 4.65 2.55 -2.81
C PHE A 202 5.32 2.82 -1.45
N PRO A 203 6.10 3.90 -1.32
CA PRO A 203 6.69 4.30 -0.05
C PRO A 203 5.63 4.52 1.03
N SER A 204 5.81 3.94 2.21
CA SER A 204 4.84 4.07 3.31
C SER A 204 4.70 5.52 3.82
N SER A 205 5.61 6.42 3.43
CA SER A 205 5.51 7.86 3.69
C SER A 205 4.39 8.57 2.94
N LEU A 206 3.83 7.95 1.90
CA LEU A 206 2.70 8.48 1.16
C LEU A 206 1.39 8.24 1.91
N LEU A 207 0.57 9.28 2.00
CA LEU A 207 -0.83 9.09 2.30
C LEU A 207 -1.49 8.35 1.14
N HIS A 208 -2.42 7.45 1.46
CA HIS A 208 -3.18 6.74 0.44
C HIS A 208 -4.62 6.52 0.85
N TYR A 209 -5.49 6.41 -0.16
CA TYR A 209 -6.92 6.19 0.03
C TYR A 209 -7.54 5.51 -1.20
N THR A 210 -8.78 5.03 -1.03
CA THR A 210 -9.56 4.43 -2.13
C THR A 210 -10.71 5.35 -2.50
N ILE A 211 -10.86 5.66 -3.79
CA ILE A 211 -12.04 6.34 -4.32
C ILE A 211 -13.26 5.42 -4.14
N PRO A 212 -14.40 5.90 -3.60
CA PRO A 212 -15.59 5.09 -3.45
C PRO A 212 -16.01 4.43 -4.79
N PHE A 213 -16.43 3.17 -4.72
CA PHE A 213 -16.91 2.44 -5.89
C PHE A 213 -18.39 2.05 -5.72
N ASN A 214 -19.07 1.84 -6.83
CA ASN A 214 -20.45 1.35 -6.86
C ASN A 214 -20.47 0.02 -7.63
N ALA A 215 -20.80 -1.05 -6.93
CA ALA A 215 -20.97 -2.39 -7.51
C ALA A 215 -21.70 -3.29 -6.52
N ASP A 216 -22.36 -4.32 -7.00
CA ASP A 216 -23.06 -5.30 -6.15
C ASP A 216 -22.07 -6.31 -5.55
N GLU A 217 -20.92 -6.50 -6.19
CA GLU A 217 -19.87 -7.40 -5.72
C GLU A 217 -18.96 -6.73 -4.67
N ASP A 218 -18.45 -7.55 -3.75
CA ASP A 218 -17.50 -7.10 -2.75
C ASP A 218 -16.10 -6.89 -3.38
N ARG A 219 -15.46 -5.77 -3.04
CA ARG A 219 -14.06 -5.54 -3.34
C ARG A 219 -13.20 -6.19 -2.26
N ILE A 220 -12.20 -6.97 -2.67
CA ILE A 220 -11.28 -7.68 -1.78
C ILE A 220 -9.85 -7.30 -2.11
N VAL A 221 -9.12 -6.83 -1.11
CA VAL A 221 -7.73 -6.40 -1.23
C VAL A 221 -6.92 -7.02 -0.10
N MET A 222 -5.77 -7.61 -0.42
CA MET A 222 -4.76 -7.97 0.56
C MET A 222 -3.75 -6.82 0.65
N ALA A 223 -3.80 -6.09 1.74
CA ALA A 223 -2.86 -5.03 2.05
C ALA A 223 -1.71 -5.57 2.91
N PHE A 224 -0.53 -4.99 2.78
CA PHE A 224 0.63 -5.37 3.57
C PHE A 224 1.65 -4.24 3.68
N ASP A 225 2.52 -4.36 4.68
CA ASP A 225 3.69 -3.52 4.86
C ASP A 225 4.96 -4.35 4.92
N VAL A 226 6.03 -3.79 4.39
CA VAL A 226 7.42 -4.18 4.66
C VAL A 226 7.83 -3.44 5.93
N VAL A 227 7.94 -4.15 7.04
CA VAL A 227 8.27 -3.56 8.35
C VAL A 227 9.70 -3.91 8.71
N PRO A 228 10.61 -2.90 8.86
CA PRO A 228 11.98 -3.13 9.30
C PRO A 228 12.06 -3.85 10.65
N GLU A 229 13.10 -4.70 10.83
CA GLU A 229 13.43 -5.40 12.07
C GLU A 229 14.78 -4.97 12.62
#